data_9aed362b3c0a33a26dd422488ec82c7b
#
_entry.id   9aed362b3c0a33a26dd422488ec82c7b
#
_cell.length_a   1.000
_cell.length_b   1.000
_cell.length_c   1.000
_cell.angle_alpha   90.00
_cell.angle_beta   90.00
_cell.angle_gamma   90.00
#
_symmetry.space_group_name_H-M   'P 1'
#
loop_
_entity.id
_entity.type
_entity.pdbx_description
1 polymer ?
#
loop_
_entity_poly.entity_id
_entity_poly.type
_entity_poly.pdbx_seq_one_letter_code
_entity_poly.pdbx_strand_id
1 'polypeptide(L)'
;MVSVSQRLESIYISATMDMRALYVLANGADMGKFRALTGHAEVLARIGAQVATADDVGVVALSESVVMAQDAFHRFAQDVVKPLAGEIHRNDLIIPEPLLQGMRDMGAFGLSIPEKFGGSASNTSQDVLMMIAVTETLSEASLAAAGSLITRPEILSRALLAGGTQQQKEELLPRIATGDLLCAIAITEPDFGSDVASLALKGTRTEGGWLLNGAKTWCTFAGKAGLLMVVTRTDPDKAAGHKGLSIMLVEKPSCDDHEFSFTQAGGGLLTGHAIPTIGYRGMHSFDLHFKNFLVPDNRLLGGEGGLGKGFYYTMAGMTGGRMQTAARACGVMRAALYAAIRYAQDRRVFGSPLMSMPLTQVKIAKMAARYASCRKLTYAIGQRLEDGGTHIQASLAKLLACRSAELVTREALQIHGGMGYAEESAVSRYFVDARVLSIFEGAEETLALKVIAKSLFETALVSTPATSGESARVE
;
A
#
# COMPACT_ATOMS: atom_id res chain seq x y z
N MET A 1 10.26 23.78 20.74
CA MET A 1 9.81 22.54 20.06
C MET A 1 9.42 22.78 18.59
N VAL A 2 8.76 23.90 18.25
CA VAL A 2 8.39 24.27 16.88
C VAL A 2 9.60 24.35 15.92
N SER A 3 10.79 24.79 16.39
CA SER A 3 11.97 24.96 15.54
C SER A 3 12.62 23.66 15.04
N VAL A 4 12.55 22.56 15.80
CA VAL A 4 13.12 21.27 15.39
C VAL A 4 12.23 20.56 14.38
N SER A 5 10.91 20.62 14.55
CA SER A 5 9.94 20.09 13.58
C SER A 5 10.03 20.86 12.26
N GLN A 6 10.07 22.20 12.30
CA GLN A 6 10.21 23.02 11.08
C GLN A 6 11.57 22.83 10.38
N ARG A 7 12.66 22.61 11.12
CA ARG A 7 13.96 22.27 10.51
C ARG A 7 13.98 20.86 9.94
N LEU A 8 13.35 19.89 10.58
CA LEU A 8 13.17 18.55 10.03
C LEU A 8 12.30 18.59 8.78
N GLU A 9 11.21 19.35 8.79
CA GLU A 9 10.38 19.60 7.61
C GLU A 9 11.19 20.29 6.50
N SER A 10 11.99 21.32 6.81
CA SER A 10 12.81 22.05 5.81
C SER A 10 13.93 21.19 5.22
N ILE A 11 14.55 20.29 6.00
CA ILE A 11 15.59 19.37 5.52
C ILE A 11 14.97 18.24 4.70
N TYR A 12 13.79 17.77 5.10
CA TYR A 12 13.01 16.81 4.33
C TYR A 12 12.46 17.42 3.03
N ILE A 13 12.29 18.76 3.03
CA ILE A 13 11.75 19.56 1.93
C ILE A 13 12.79 19.87 0.84
N SER A 14 14.07 19.89 1.13
CA SER A 14 15.08 20.02 0.07
C SER A 14 15.31 18.66 -0.60
N ALA A 15 15.01 18.58 -1.89
CA ALA A 15 14.85 17.37 -2.69
C ALA A 15 16.08 16.47 -2.84
N THR A 16 17.19 16.78 -2.24
CA THR A 16 18.37 15.95 -2.09
C THR A 16 18.54 15.64 -0.60
N MET A 17 18.33 14.38 -0.21
CA MET A 17 18.70 13.91 1.12
C MET A 17 20.22 14.08 1.26
N ASP A 18 20.63 15.24 1.77
CA ASP A 18 22.02 15.42 2.18
C ASP A 18 22.24 14.58 3.45
N MET A 19 22.83 13.40 3.25
CA MET A 19 23.17 12.50 4.34
C MET A 19 24.10 13.13 5.38
N ARG A 20 24.92 14.14 4.98
CA ARG A 20 25.74 14.93 5.91
C ARG A 20 24.86 15.83 6.77
N ALA A 21 23.89 16.51 6.17
CA ALA A 21 22.96 17.36 6.91
C ALA A 21 22.11 16.53 7.90
N LEU A 22 21.63 15.35 7.49
CA LEU A 22 20.93 14.41 8.37
C LEU A 22 21.84 13.90 9.49
N TYR A 23 23.09 13.56 9.20
CA TYR A 23 24.06 13.13 10.19
C TYR A 23 24.37 14.24 11.21
N VAL A 24 24.61 15.46 10.75
CA VAL A 24 24.84 16.64 11.60
C VAL A 24 23.62 16.93 12.45
N LEU A 25 22.41 16.89 11.87
CA LEU A 25 21.17 17.09 12.63
C LEU A 25 20.99 15.98 13.68
N ALA A 26 21.14 14.72 13.28
CA ALA A 26 20.96 13.57 14.15
C ALA A 26 21.95 13.51 15.31
N ASN A 27 23.15 14.06 15.13
CA ASN A 27 24.23 14.06 16.14
C ASN A 27 24.46 15.44 16.76
N GLY A 28 23.67 16.46 16.39
CA GLY A 28 23.75 17.80 16.97
C GLY A 28 23.37 17.84 18.45
N ALA A 29 23.90 18.81 19.17
CA ALA A 29 23.66 18.98 20.61
C ALA A 29 22.17 19.07 20.99
N ASP A 30 21.35 19.72 20.14
CA ASP A 30 19.91 19.86 20.35
C ASP A 30 19.18 18.52 20.20
N MET A 31 19.60 17.66 19.26
CA MET A 31 19.07 16.30 19.13
C MET A 31 19.54 15.42 20.28
N GLY A 32 20.75 15.61 20.77
CA GLY A 32 21.25 14.97 22.00
C GLY A 32 20.38 15.31 23.22
N LYS A 33 20.07 16.59 23.41
CA LYS A 33 19.14 17.05 24.47
C LYS A 33 17.74 16.50 24.28
N PHE A 34 17.22 16.49 23.05
CA PHE A 34 15.91 15.94 22.74
C PHE A 34 15.84 14.45 23.07
N ARG A 35 16.84 13.66 22.67
CA ARG A 35 16.92 12.23 23.00
C ARG A 35 17.01 12.01 24.51
N ALA A 36 17.82 12.80 25.22
CA ALA A 36 17.93 12.72 26.67
C ALA A 36 16.56 13.00 27.34
N LEU A 37 15.85 14.04 26.92
CA LEU A 37 14.53 14.38 27.46
C LEU A 37 13.46 13.33 27.13
N THR A 38 13.39 12.87 25.88
CA THR A 38 12.36 11.93 25.43
C THR A 38 12.66 10.47 25.77
N GLY A 39 13.89 10.16 26.17
CA GLY A 39 14.29 8.83 26.62
C GLY A 39 13.82 8.47 28.04
N HIS A 40 13.45 9.45 28.86
CA HIS A 40 13.02 9.22 30.23
C HIS A 40 11.58 8.67 30.28
N ALA A 41 11.40 7.57 31.01
CA ALA A 41 10.10 6.91 31.16
C ALA A 41 9.01 7.85 31.70
N GLU A 42 9.37 8.74 32.63
CA GLU A 42 8.44 9.73 33.21
C GLU A 42 7.94 10.73 32.17
N VAL A 43 8.79 11.21 31.27
CA VAL A 43 8.40 12.11 30.20
C VAL A 43 7.47 11.40 29.21
N LEU A 44 7.80 10.17 28.82
CA LEU A 44 6.96 9.34 27.97
C LEU A 44 5.61 9.03 28.63
N ALA A 45 5.59 8.74 29.94
CA ALA A 45 4.34 8.51 30.65
C ALA A 45 3.43 9.76 30.65
N ARG A 46 3.98 10.96 30.88
CA ARG A 46 3.21 12.21 30.78
C ARG A 46 2.66 12.46 29.36
N ILE A 47 3.48 12.20 28.33
CA ILE A 47 3.04 12.29 26.94
C ILE A 47 1.89 11.28 26.68
N GLY A 48 2.02 10.04 27.14
CA GLY A 48 0.99 9.02 27.01
C GLY A 48 -0.32 9.39 27.69
N ALA A 49 -0.26 9.99 28.89
CA ALA A 49 -1.43 10.50 29.57
C ALA A 49 -2.11 11.65 28.78
N GLN A 50 -1.34 12.55 28.20
CA GLN A 50 -1.86 13.63 27.35
C GLN A 50 -2.48 13.10 26.05
N VAL A 51 -1.83 12.13 25.41
CA VAL A 51 -2.37 11.46 24.21
C VAL A 51 -3.73 10.81 24.50
N ALA A 52 -3.90 10.21 25.67
CA ALA A 52 -5.16 9.56 26.07
C ALA A 52 -6.34 10.51 26.18
N THR A 53 -6.10 11.80 26.32
CA THR A 53 -7.12 12.86 26.42
C THR A 53 -7.17 13.78 25.20
N ALA A 54 -6.32 13.55 24.21
CA ALA A 54 -6.29 14.34 22.98
C ALA A 54 -7.37 13.87 21.99
N ASP A 55 -8.04 14.82 21.36
CA ASP A 55 -9.06 14.53 20.34
C ASP A 55 -8.47 13.85 19.11
N ASP A 56 -7.28 14.27 18.68
CA ASP A 56 -6.55 13.65 17.56
C ASP A 56 -5.04 13.73 17.74
N VAL A 57 -4.34 12.76 17.15
CA VAL A 57 -2.89 12.64 17.15
C VAL A 57 -2.38 12.59 15.71
N GLY A 58 -1.30 13.33 15.45
CA GLY A 58 -0.68 13.32 14.13
C GLY A 58 -1.41 14.15 13.08
N VAL A 59 -2.06 15.23 13.47
CA VAL A 59 -2.75 16.16 12.58
C VAL A 59 -1.85 16.59 11.42
N VAL A 60 -2.40 16.58 10.20
CA VAL A 60 -1.79 17.05 8.96
C VAL A 60 -2.67 18.13 8.33
N ALA A 61 -2.05 19.12 7.72
CA ALA A 61 -2.78 20.14 6.97
C ALA A 61 -3.22 19.58 5.62
N LEU A 62 -4.53 19.62 5.35
CA LEU A 62 -5.15 19.15 4.11
C LEU A 62 -5.99 20.27 3.51
N SER A 63 -6.21 20.22 2.19
CA SER A 63 -7.17 21.12 1.54
C SER A 63 -8.60 20.78 1.97
N GLU A 64 -9.50 21.74 1.85
CA GLU A 64 -10.91 21.56 2.20
C GLU A 64 -11.55 20.38 1.45
N SER A 65 -11.24 20.20 0.17
CA SER A 65 -11.76 19.09 -0.64
C SER A 65 -11.32 17.72 -0.10
N VAL A 66 -10.05 17.59 0.33
CA VAL A 66 -9.54 16.33 0.91
C VAL A 66 -10.17 16.08 2.28
N VAL A 67 -10.37 17.12 3.10
CA VAL A 67 -11.05 17.00 4.40
C VAL A 67 -12.51 16.56 4.20
N MET A 68 -13.24 17.19 3.28
CA MET A 68 -14.63 16.83 2.99
C MET A 68 -14.76 15.36 2.54
N ALA A 69 -13.86 14.91 1.67
CA ALA A 69 -13.83 13.51 1.25
C ALA A 69 -13.49 12.59 2.42
N GLN A 70 -12.48 12.93 3.22
CA GLN A 70 -12.11 12.16 4.40
C GLN A 70 -13.31 11.99 5.35
N ASP A 71 -14.06 13.06 5.62
CA ASP A 71 -15.26 13.04 6.47
C ASP A 71 -16.38 12.17 5.88
N ALA A 72 -16.60 12.25 4.57
CA ALA A 72 -17.61 11.43 3.90
C ALA A 72 -17.25 9.94 3.95
N PHE A 73 -16.01 9.59 3.62
CA PHE A 73 -15.52 8.22 3.72
C PHE A 73 -15.42 7.72 5.16
N HIS A 74 -15.18 8.61 6.13
CA HIS A 74 -15.20 8.25 7.56
C HIS A 74 -16.61 7.81 8.00
N ARG A 75 -17.65 8.57 7.64
CA ARG A 75 -19.04 8.17 7.93
C ARG A 75 -19.35 6.81 7.31
N PHE A 76 -19.07 6.64 6.02
CA PHE A 76 -19.25 5.35 5.35
C PHE A 76 -18.48 4.21 6.05
N ALA A 77 -17.23 4.46 6.42
CA ALA A 77 -16.39 3.49 7.11
C ALA A 77 -16.95 3.08 8.48
N GLN A 78 -17.49 4.02 9.25
CA GLN A 78 -18.09 3.73 10.57
C GLN A 78 -19.45 3.03 10.44
N ASP A 79 -20.31 3.48 9.50
CA ASP A 79 -21.69 3.04 9.39
C ASP A 79 -21.84 1.73 8.63
N VAL A 80 -21.01 1.46 7.63
CA VAL A 80 -21.12 0.30 6.73
C VAL A 80 -19.96 -0.68 6.92
N VAL A 81 -18.71 -0.21 6.88
CA VAL A 81 -17.54 -1.10 6.85
C VAL A 81 -17.28 -1.75 8.21
N LYS A 82 -17.21 -0.95 9.25
CA LYS A 82 -16.80 -1.39 10.59
C LYS A 82 -17.71 -2.45 11.20
N PRO A 83 -19.05 -2.37 11.06
CA PRO A 83 -19.94 -3.42 11.54
C PRO A 83 -19.71 -4.78 10.88
N LEU A 84 -19.35 -4.81 9.60
CA LEU A 84 -19.14 -6.03 8.82
C LEU A 84 -17.73 -6.62 8.99
N ALA A 85 -16.75 -5.79 9.36
CA ALA A 85 -15.34 -6.14 9.33
C ALA A 85 -14.96 -7.35 10.21
N GLY A 86 -15.60 -7.48 11.38
CA GLY A 86 -15.38 -8.60 12.29
C GLY A 86 -15.94 -9.91 11.76
N GLU A 87 -17.12 -9.90 11.18
CA GLU A 87 -17.77 -11.06 10.60
C GLU A 87 -17.03 -11.55 9.35
N ILE A 88 -16.67 -10.64 8.45
CA ILE A 88 -15.88 -10.96 7.25
C ILE A 88 -14.58 -11.67 7.65
N HIS A 89 -13.88 -11.16 8.67
CA HIS A 89 -12.62 -11.74 9.11
C HIS A 89 -12.80 -13.12 9.75
N ARG A 90 -13.71 -13.27 10.72
CA ARG A 90 -13.89 -14.53 11.47
C ARG A 90 -14.42 -15.67 10.61
N ASN A 91 -15.34 -15.38 9.71
CA ASN A 91 -16.00 -16.38 8.87
C ASN A 91 -15.35 -16.49 7.48
N ASP A 92 -14.22 -15.82 7.26
CA ASP A 92 -13.49 -15.81 5.97
C ASP A 92 -14.39 -15.46 4.76
N LEU A 93 -15.31 -14.51 4.96
CA LEU A 93 -16.29 -14.13 3.94
C LEU A 93 -15.65 -13.30 2.84
N ILE A 94 -16.16 -13.43 1.64
CA ILE A 94 -15.90 -12.54 0.52
C ILE A 94 -16.54 -11.17 0.81
N ILE A 95 -15.96 -10.10 0.28
CA ILE A 95 -16.51 -8.75 0.46
C ILE A 95 -17.94 -8.71 -0.07
N PRO A 96 -18.94 -8.39 0.77
CA PRO A 96 -20.33 -8.42 0.41
C PRO A 96 -20.71 -7.26 -0.51
N GLU A 97 -21.67 -7.51 -1.41
CA GLU A 97 -22.11 -6.54 -2.41
C GLU A 97 -22.60 -5.20 -1.82
N PRO A 98 -23.30 -5.12 -0.67
CA PRO A 98 -23.65 -3.83 -0.08
C PRO A 98 -22.46 -2.93 0.23
N LEU A 99 -21.30 -3.51 0.62
CA LEU A 99 -20.07 -2.75 0.83
C LEU A 99 -19.49 -2.27 -0.50
N LEU A 100 -19.45 -3.12 -1.51
CA LEU A 100 -18.98 -2.76 -2.86
C LEU A 100 -19.87 -1.69 -3.49
N GLN A 101 -21.19 -1.80 -3.35
CA GLN A 101 -22.14 -0.81 -3.85
C GLN A 101 -21.92 0.55 -3.17
N GLY A 102 -21.76 0.58 -1.84
CA GLY A 102 -21.43 1.81 -1.14
C GLY A 102 -20.11 2.44 -1.62
N MET A 103 -19.09 1.65 -1.94
CA MET A 103 -17.85 2.15 -2.55
C MET A 103 -18.07 2.73 -3.96
N ARG A 104 -18.96 2.13 -4.77
CA ARG A 104 -19.35 2.68 -6.09
C ARG A 104 -20.10 4.00 -5.93
N ASP A 105 -21.07 4.05 -5.04
CA ASP A 105 -21.89 5.25 -4.78
C ASP A 105 -21.04 6.43 -4.30
N MET A 106 -19.96 6.13 -3.57
CA MET A 106 -18.97 7.11 -3.13
C MET A 106 -17.95 7.51 -4.21
N GLY A 107 -17.99 6.90 -5.40
CA GLY A 107 -17.01 7.14 -6.47
C GLY A 107 -15.58 6.67 -6.15
N ALA A 108 -15.42 5.76 -5.20
CA ALA A 108 -14.12 5.36 -4.65
C ALA A 108 -13.17 4.77 -5.71
N PHE A 109 -13.69 4.05 -6.70
CA PHE A 109 -12.89 3.40 -7.74
C PHE A 109 -12.36 4.39 -8.78
N GLY A 110 -12.97 5.58 -8.91
CA GLY A 110 -12.61 6.63 -9.87
C GLY A 110 -11.58 7.65 -9.36
N LEU A 111 -11.17 7.57 -8.09
CA LEU A 111 -10.31 8.59 -7.45
C LEU A 111 -8.95 8.81 -8.15
N SER A 112 -8.42 7.81 -8.84
CA SER A 112 -7.15 7.89 -9.58
C SER A 112 -7.30 8.00 -11.10
N ILE A 113 -8.53 8.08 -11.58
CA ILE A 113 -8.87 8.12 -13.02
C ILE A 113 -9.25 9.55 -13.39
N PRO A 114 -8.66 10.11 -14.47
CA PRO A 114 -9.00 11.46 -14.93
C PRO A 114 -10.49 11.65 -15.26
N GLU A 115 -11.00 12.85 -15.01
CA GLU A 115 -12.40 13.24 -15.26
C GLU A 115 -12.87 12.91 -16.69
N LYS A 116 -12.01 13.10 -17.70
CA LYS A 116 -12.32 12.76 -19.10
C LYS A 116 -12.62 11.28 -19.35
N PHE A 117 -12.30 10.41 -18.40
CA PHE A 117 -12.62 8.99 -18.40
C PHE A 117 -13.61 8.60 -17.29
N GLY A 118 -14.36 9.57 -16.76
CA GLY A 118 -15.41 9.33 -15.79
C GLY A 118 -14.94 9.17 -14.34
N GLY A 119 -13.65 9.42 -14.04
CA GLY A 119 -13.14 9.47 -12.68
C GLY A 119 -13.23 10.87 -12.07
N SER A 120 -12.48 11.11 -10.99
CA SER A 120 -12.42 12.39 -10.28
C SER A 120 -11.01 12.98 -10.16
N ALA A 121 -9.99 12.34 -10.76
CA ALA A 121 -8.63 12.84 -10.71
C ALA A 121 -8.45 14.06 -11.60
N SER A 122 -7.92 15.13 -11.04
CA SER A 122 -7.64 16.42 -11.70
C SER A 122 -6.21 16.55 -12.22
N ASN A 123 -5.38 15.52 -12.04
CA ASN A 123 -3.94 15.47 -12.35
C ASN A 123 -3.12 16.51 -11.54
N THR A 124 -3.44 16.64 -10.27
CA THR A 124 -2.74 17.52 -9.33
C THR A 124 -2.22 16.73 -8.12
N SER A 125 -1.32 17.34 -7.33
CA SER A 125 -0.83 16.77 -6.07
C SER A 125 -1.97 16.45 -5.08
N GLN A 126 -3.13 17.08 -5.24
CA GLN A 126 -4.31 16.81 -4.44
C GLN A 126 -4.87 15.39 -4.68
N ASP A 127 -4.70 14.82 -5.87
CA ASP A 127 -5.18 13.47 -6.18
C ASP A 127 -4.44 12.41 -5.36
N VAL A 128 -3.13 12.56 -5.18
CA VAL A 128 -2.33 11.66 -4.34
C VAL A 128 -2.73 11.80 -2.87
N LEU A 129 -2.94 13.03 -2.39
CA LEU A 129 -3.39 13.28 -1.02
C LEU A 129 -4.81 12.74 -0.78
N MET A 130 -5.70 12.88 -1.76
CA MET A 130 -7.05 12.30 -1.74
C MET A 130 -6.99 10.78 -1.59
N MET A 131 -6.20 10.11 -2.43
CA MET A 131 -6.01 8.66 -2.37
C MET A 131 -5.44 8.22 -1.01
N ILE A 132 -4.46 8.94 -0.44
CA ILE A 132 -3.89 8.66 0.88
C ILE A 132 -4.96 8.82 1.96
N ALA A 133 -5.70 9.93 1.98
CA ALA A 133 -6.69 10.24 3.00
C ALA A 133 -7.85 9.23 3.01
N VAL A 134 -8.39 8.90 1.85
CA VAL A 134 -9.45 7.90 1.70
C VAL A 134 -8.95 6.50 2.10
N THR A 135 -7.75 6.11 1.65
CA THR A 135 -7.17 4.81 2.00
C THR A 135 -6.92 4.68 3.52
N GLU A 136 -6.36 5.72 4.15
CA GLU A 136 -6.15 5.75 5.61
C GLU A 136 -7.48 5.59 6.36
N THR A 137 -8.49 6.37 5.98
CA THR A 137 -9.81 6.38 6.61
C THR A 137 -10.54 5.04 6.50
N LEU A 138 -10.57 4.45 5.32
CA LEU A 138 -11.16 3.13 5.09
C LEU A 138 -10.41 2.03 5.85
N SER A 139 -9.07 2.13 5.93
CA SER A 139 -8.23 1.14 6.61
C SER A 139 -8.35 1.20 8.14
N GLU A 140 -8.78 2.31 8.70
CA GLU A 140 -9.12 2.42 10.13
C GLU A 140 -10.31 1.51 10.49
N ALA A 141 -11.29 1.38 9.62
CA ALA A 141 -12.42 0.47 9.82
C ALA A 141 -12.07 -0.98 9.46
N SER A 142 -11.50 -1.18 8.27
CA SER A 142 -10.99 -2.48 7.83
C SER A 142 -9.90 -2.32 6.76
N LEU A 143 -8.69 -2.77 7.08
CA LEU A 143 -7.58 -2.78 6.14
C LEU A 143 -7.89 -3.64 4.90
N ALA A 144 -8.42 -4.83 5.10
CA ALA A 144 -8.73 -5.76 4.02
C ALA A 144 -10.02 -5.38 3.28
N ALA A 145 -11.16 -5.34 3.99
CA ALA A 145 -12.48 -5.25 3.36
C ALA A 145 -12.77 -3.90 2.70
N ALA A 146 -12.06 -2.82 3.05
CA ALA A 146 -12.29 -1.50 2.47
C ALA A 146 -11.01 -0.79 2.03
N GLY A 147 -10.04 -0.62 2.92
CA GLY A 147 -8.82 0.13 2.64
C GLY A 147 -7.96 -0.40 1.49
N SER A 148 -8.15 -1.64 1.10
CA SER A 148 -7.42 -2.28 0.00
C SER A 148 -8.16 -2.30 -1.34
N LEU A 149 -9.44 -1.96 -1.37
CA LEU A 149 -10.27 -2.06 -2.59
C LEU A 149 -9.81 -1.14 -3.71
N ILE A 150 -9.40 0.08 -3.38
CA ILE A 150 -9.05 1.10 -4.37
C ILE A 150 -7.62 0.98 -4.92
N THR A 151 -6.78 0.12 -4.34
CA THR A 151 -5.37 -0.03 -4.78
C THR A 151 -5.25 -0.68 -6.17
N ARG A 152 -6.05 -1.72 -6.46
CA ARG A 152 -5.98 -2.43 -7.75
C ARG A 152 -6.46 -1.58 -8.90
N PRO A 153 -7.59 -0.86 -8.78
CA PRO A 153 -8.00 0.14 -9.76
C PRO A 153 -6.92 1.19 -10.03
N GLU A 154 -6.27 1.73 -9.00
CA GLU A 154 -5.19 2.71 -9.20
C GLU A 154 -4.01 2.12 -9.98
N ILE A 155 -3.51 0.94 -9.60
CA ILE A 155 -2.35 0.32 -10.27
C ILE A 155 -2.66 0.07 -11.76
N LEU A 156 -3.83 -0.52 -12.06
CA LEU A 156 -4.22 -0.80 -13.44
C LEU A 156 -4.49 0.48 -14.24
N SER A 157 -5.20 1.46 -13.66
CA SER A 157 -5.49 2.71 -14.34
C SER A 157 -4.22 3.50 -14.67
N ARG A 158 -3.24 3.55 -13.76
CA ARG A 158 -1.93 4.16 -14.04
C ARG A 158 -1.18 3.41 -15.15
N ALA A 159 -1.22 2.07 -15.18
CA ALA A 159 -0.62 1.30 -16.26
C ALA A 159 -1.31 1.57 -17.62
N LEU A 160 -2.64 1.64 -17.64
CA LEU A 160 -3.43 2.00 -18.83
C LEU A 160 -3.13 3.43 -19.29
N LEU A 161 -3.08 4.40 -18.39
CA LEU A 161 -2.76 5.78 -18.72
C LEU A 161 -1.35 5.92 -19.29
N ALA A 162 -0.36 5.19 -18.73
CA ALA A 162 1.02 5.22 -19.17
C ALA A 162 1.26 4.52 -20.51
N GLY A 163 0.56 3.41 -20.77
CA GLY A 163 0.89 2.54 -21.90
C GLY A 163 -0.27 2.07 -22.76
N GLY A 164 -1.52 2.22 -22.31
CA GLY A 164 -2.69 1.76 -23.05
C GLY A 164 -2.90 2.51 -24.36
N THR A 165 -3.48 1.84 -25.37
CA THR A 165 -3.96 2.52 -26.57
C THR A 165 -5.14 3.42 -26.21
N GLN A 166 -5.46 4.38 -27.08
CA GLN A 166 -6.60 5.27 -26.86
C GLN A 166 -7.91 4.47 -26.71
N GLN A 167 -8.10 3.47 -27.55
CA GLN A 167 -9.24 2.56 -27.49
C GLN A 167 -9.33 1.82 -26.14
N GLN A 168 -8.21 1.27 -25.64
CA GLN A 168 -8.18 0.60 -24.34
C GLN A 168 -8.52 1.56 -23.19
N LYS A 169 -8.06 2.80 -23.24
CA LYS A 169 -8.36 3.83 -22.23
C LYS A 169 -9.85 4.19 -22.25
N GLU A 170 -10.42 4.43 -23.43
CA GLU A 170 -11.83 4.80 -23.59
C GLU A 170 -12.80 3.67 -23.24
N GLU A 171 -12.40 2.42 -23.47
CA GLU A 171 -13.21 1.24 -23.15
C GLU A 171 -13.16 0.87 -21.67
N LEU A 172 -11.96 0.86 -21.06
CA LEU A 172 -11.76 0.25 -19.75
C LEU A 172 -11.82 1.25 -18.59
N LEU A 173 -11.24 2.46 -18.76
CA LEU A 173 -11.13 3.40 -17.62
C LEU A 173 -12.51 3.85 -17.11
N PRO A 174 -13.52 4.15 -17.93
CA PRO A 174 -14.86 4.51 -17.42
C PRO A 174 -15.50 3.38 -16.59
N ARG A 175 -15.39 2.14 -17.06
CA ARG A 175 -15.95 0.97 -16.36
C ARG A 175 -15.22 0.66 -15.04
N ILE A 176 -13.91 0.96 -14.98
CA ILE A 176 -13.12 0.84 -13.74
C ILE A 176 -13.52 1.98 -12.79
N ALA A 177 -13.70 3.21 -13.30
CA ALA A 177 -14.04 4.38 -12.48
C ALA A 177 -15.38 4.23 -11.76
N THR A 178 -16.38 3.64 -12.42
CA THR A 178 -17.69 3.35 -11.82
C THR A 178 -17.66 2.14 -10.87
N GLY A 179 -16.62 1.30 -10.96
CA GLY A 179 -16.54 0.02 -10.24
C GLY A 179 -17.42 -1.10 -10.87
N ASP A 180 -17.95 -0.89 -12.07
CA ASP A 180 -18.64 -1.95 -12.83
C ASP A 180 -17.66 -3.04 -13.26
N LEU A 181 -16.41 -2.66 -13.51
CA LEU A 181 -15.33 -3.56 -13.84
C LEU A 181 -14.30 -3.57 -12.71
N LEU A 182 -14.47 -4.49 -11.77
CA LEU A 182 -13.50 -4.72 -10.72
C LEU A 182 -12.25 -5.40 -11.28
N CYS A 183 -11.08 -5.04 -10.75
CA CYS A 183 -9.81 -5.52 -11.29
C CYS A 183 -8.89 -6.13 -10.23
N ALA A 184 -8.00 -7.00 -10.71
CA ALA A 184 -6.93 -7.60 -9.93
C ALA A 184 -5.61 -7.58 -10.69
N ILE A 185 -4.51 -7.71 -9.95
CA ILE A 185 -3.15 -7.65 -10.49
C ILE A 185 -2.49 -9.01 -10.30
N ALA A 186 -2.00 -9.59 -11.39
CA ALA A 186 -1.37 -10.91 -11.44
C ALA A 186 0.09 -10.78 -11.90
N ILE A 187 1.00 -10.56 -10.96
CA ILE A 187 2.44 -10.40 -11.19
C ILE A 187 3.18 -11.63 -10.68
N THR A 188 3.09 -11.89 -9.38
CA THR A 188 3.86 -12.89 -8.64
C THR A 188 3.59 -14.31 -9.17
N GLU A 189 4.64 -15.11 -9.23
CA GLU A 189 4.59 -16.54 -9.57
C GLU A 189 5.11 -17.38 -8.40
N PRO A 190 4.82 -18.69 -8.36
CA PRO A 190 5.28 -19.54 -7.26
C PRO A 190 6.79 -19.45 -6.99
N ASP A 191 7.60 -19.33 -8.05
CA ASP A 191 9.07 -19.25 -7.97
C ASP A 191 9.63 -17.83 -7.97
N PHE A 192 8.81 -16.81 -8.32
CA PHE A 192 9.28 -15.43 -8.55
C PHE A 192 8.36 -14.40 -7.90
N GLY A 193 8.79 -13.83 -6.75
CA GLY A 193 8.11 -12.73 -6.06
C GLY A 193 8.84 -11.39 -6.28
N SER A 194 9.90 -11.15 -5.52
CA SER A 194 10.71 -9.92 -5.63
C SER A 194 11.54 -9.82 -6.91
N ASP A 195 11.84 -10.96 -7.55
CA ASP A 195 12.57 -11.03 -8.82
C ASP A 195 11.59 -11.01 -10.01
N VAL A 196 10.95 -9.86 -10.21
CA VAL A 196 9.97 -9.66 -11.29
C VAL A 196 10.58 -9.85 -12.69
N ALA A 197 11.89 -9.59 -12.86
CA ALA A 197 12.55 -9.74 -14.15
C ALA A 197 12.61 -11.20 -14.63
N SER A 198 12.53 -12.16 -13.72
CA SER A 198 12.62 -13.60 -14.00
C SER A 198 11.25 -14.28 -14.18
N LEU A 199 10.14 -13.54 -14.14
CA LEU A 199 8.79 -14.09 -14.37
C LEU A 199 8.73 -14.97 -15.62
N ALA A 200 8.04 -16.09 -15.53
CA ALA A 200 8.07 -17.17 -16.50
C ALA A 200 6.72 -17.58 -17.11
N LEU A 201 5.57 -17.04 -16.60
CA LEU A 201 4.27 -17.29 -17.23
C LEU A 201 4.35 -16.90 -18.71
N LYS A 202 4.14 -17.89 -19.58
CA LYS A 202 4.45 -17.79 -21.00
C LYS A 202 3.28 -17.26 -21.80
N GLY A 203 3.52 -16.24 -22.61
CA GLY A 203 2.63 -15.79 -23.69
C GLY A 203 3.21 -16.19 -25.03
N THR A 204 2.54 -17.10 -25.74
CA THR A 204 2.97 -17.53 -27.07
C THR A 204 2.09 -16.90 -28.13
N ARG A 205 2.70 -16.25 -29.11
CA ARG A 205 1.98 -15.65 -30.24
C ARG A 205 1.22 -16.72 -31.01
N THR A 206 -0.04 -16.43 -31.35
CA THR A 206 -0.89 -17.27 -32.18
C THR A 206 -1.72 -16.40 -33.11
N GLU A 207 -2.51 -17.01 -33.98
CA GLU A 207 -3.45 -16.27 -34.83
C GLU A 207 -4.48 -15.56 -33.94
N GLY A 208 -4.61 -14.25 -34.13
CA GLY A 208 -5.57 -13.39 -33.43
C GLY A 208 -5.22 -13.04 -31.97
N GLY A 209 -4.02 -13.47 -31.47
CA GLY A 209 -3.67 -13.14 -30.08
C GLY A 209 -2.50 -13.90 -29.48
N TRP A 210 -2.61 -14.19 -28.20
CA TRP A 210 -1.59 -14.81 -27.36
C TRP A 210 -2.15 -15.94 -26.52
N LEU A 211 -1.50 -17.08 -26.51
CA LEU A 211 -1.85 -18.20 -25.63
C LEU A 211 -1.05 -18.11 -24.34
N LEU A 212 -1.75 -17.96 -23.22
CA LEU A 212 -1.14 -17.96 -21.89
C LEU A 212 -1.06 -19.37 -21.32
N ASN A 213 0.14 -19.72 -20.80
CA ASN A 213 0.40 -20.97 -20.11
C ASN A 213 1.30 -20.72 -18.90
N GLY A 214 0.88 -21.24 -17.72
CA GLY A 214 1.63 -21.11 -16.47
C GLY A 214 0.75 -20.72 -15.29
N ALA A 215 1.40 -20.31 -14.21
CA ALA A 215 0.72 -19.98 -12.96
C ALA A 215 1.08 -18.57 -12.47
N LYS A 216 0.14 -17.97 -11.76
CA LYS A 216 0.33 -16.78 -10.93
C LYS A 216 -0.15 -17.08 -9.52
N THR A 217 0.46 -16.44 -8.52
CA THR A 217 0.07 -16.60 -7.12
C THR A 217 -0.11 -15.24 -6.44
N TRP A 218 -0.75 -15.22 -5.29
CA TRP A 218 -1.04 -14.01 -4.53
C TRP A 218 -1.81 -12.95 -5.32
N CYS A 219 -2.66 -13.38 -6.26
CA CYS A 219 -3.49 -12.51 -7.06
C CYS A 219 -4.69 -12.03 -6.25
N THR A 220 -4.51 -10.99 -5.45
CA THR A 220 -5.55 -10.49 -4.55
C THR A 220 -6.76 -10.00 -5.32
N PHE A 221 -7.94 -10.41 -4.86
CA PHE A 221 -9.26 -10.08 -5.42
C PHE A 221 -9.56 -10.73 -6.78
N ALA A 222 -8.76 -11.68 -7.24
CA ALA A 222 -8.90 -12.28 -8.57
C ALA A 222 -10.20 -13.06 -8.78
N GLY A 223 -10.83 -13.62 -7.72
CA GLY A 223 -12.16 -14.22 -7.82
C GLY A 223 -13.21 -13.21 -8.27
N LYS A 224 -13.37 -12.12 -7.53
CA LYS A 224 -14.37 -11.08 -7.75
C LYS A 224 -14.07 -10.19 -8.97
N ALA A 225 -12.80 -10.05 -9.34
CA ALA A 225 -12.37 -9.22 -10.46
C ALA A 225 -12.88 -9.74 -11.80
N GLY A 226 -13.45 -8.87 -12.63
CA GLY A 226 -13.79 -9.14 -14.04
C GLY A 226 -12.62 -8.90 -15.00
N LEU A 227 -11.57 -8.17 -14.54
CA LEU A 227 -10.40 -7.85 -15.34
C LEU A 227 -9.11 -8.12 -14.55
N LEU A 228 -8.21 -8.91 -15.13
CA LEU A 228 -6.90 -9.20 -14.56
C LEU A 228 -5.81 -8.50 -15.39
N MET A 229 -4.94 -7.75 -14.73
CA MET A 229 -3.68 -7.27 -15.29
C MET A 229 -2.62 -8.35 -15.12
N VAL A 230 -2.30 -9.09 -16.16
CA VAL A 230 -1.38 -10.25 -16.09
C VAL A 230 -0.04 -9.88 -16.71
N VAL A 231 1.02 -9.85 -15.89
CA VAL A 231 2.39 -9.69 -16.38
C VAL A 231 2.87 -11.01 -16.95
N THR A 232 3.25 -11.02 -18.23
CA THR A 232 3.47 -12.22 -19.02
C THR A 232 4.81 -12.14 -19.77
N ARG A 233 5.54 -13.23 -19.84
CA ARG A 233 6.74 -13.32 -20.67
C ARG A 233 6.36 -13.60 -22.12
N THR A 234 6.52 -12.60 -22.96
CA THR A 234 6.25 -12.66 -24.40
C THR A 234 7.52 -12.88 -25.24
N ASP A 235 8.68 -12.56 -24.69
CA ASP A 235 9.97 -12.89 -25.29
C ASP A 235 10.50 -14.19 -24.67
N PRO A 236 10.72 -15.26 -25.47
CA PRO A 236 11.23 -16.53 -24.97
C PRO A 236 12.69 -16.45 -24.49
N ASP A 237 13.47 -15.45 -24.96
CA ASP A 237 14.83 -15.25 -24.49
C ASP A 237 14.82 -14.70 -23.04
N LYS A 238 15.27 -15.53 -22.11
CA LYS A 238 15.40 -15.15 -20.70
C LYS A 238 16.43 -14.05 -20.48
N ALA A 239 17.43 -13.89 -21.39
CA ALA A 239 18.41 -12.82 -21.27
C ALA A 239 17.82 -11.43 -21.51
N ALA A 240 16.66 -11.33 -22.16
CA ALA A 240 15.90 -10.09 -22.26
C ALA A 240 15.46 -9.53 -20.88
N GLY A 241 15.44 -10.37 -19.84
CA GLY A 241 15.08 -9.97 -18.47
C GLY A 241 13.72 -9.27 -18.42
N HIS A 242 13.65 -8.10 -17.80
CA HIS A 242 12.41 -7.31 -17.71
C HIS A 242 11.90 -6.78 -19.07
N LYS A 243 12.77 -6.65 -20.09
CA LYS A 243 12.38 -6.23 -21.44
C LYS A 243 11.61 -7.31 -22.22
N GLY A 244 11.62 -8.55 -21.74
CA GLY A 244 10.83 -9.63 -22.30
C GLY A 244 9.41 -9.75 -21.72
N LEU A 245 9.00 -8.82 -20.83
CA LEU A 245 7.71 -8.84 -20.16
C LEU A 245 6.71 -7.87 -20.79
N SER A 246 5.48 -8.33 -21.00
CA SER A 246 4.34 -7.55 -21.47
C SER A 246 3.18 -7.69 -20.52
N ILE A 247 2.15 -6.85 -20.67
CA ILE A 247 0.92 -6.94 -19.86
C ILE A 247 -0.23 -7.42 -20.74
N MET A 248 -0.90 -8.48 -20.31
CA MET A 248 -2.13 -8.98 -20.90
C MET A 248 -3.32 -8.56 -20.02
N LEU A 249 -4.35 -8.00 -20.64
CA LEU A 249 -5.61 -7.62 -20.02
C LEU A 249 -6.58 -8.81 -20.20
N VAL A 250 -6.72 -9.61 -19.14
CA VAL A 250 -7.50 -10.86 -19.17
C VAL A 250 -8.88 -10.61 -18.58
N GLU A 251 -9.93 -10.72 -19.39
CA GLU A 251 -11.31 -10.66 -18.92
C GLU A 251 -11.81 -12.04 -18.53
N LYS A 252 -12.59 -12.11 -17.46
CA LYS A 252 -13.27 -13.32 -16.98
C LYS A 252 -14.56 -12.95 -16.25
N PRO A 253 -15.50 -13.89 -16.08
CA PRO A 253 -16.65 -13.69 -15.20
C PRO A 253 -16.20 -13.44 -13.74
N SER A 254 -16.91 -12.57 -13.02
CA SER A 254 -16.77 -12.42 -11.57
C SER A 254 -17.24 -13.69 -10.87
N CYS A 255 -16.58 -14.04 -9.75
CA CYS A 255 -16.92 -15.19 -8.93
C CYS A 255 -16.91 -14.81 -7.45
N ASP A 256 -17.93 -15.25 -6.71
CA ASP A 256 -18.09 -15.00 -5.27
C ASP A 256 -17.67 -16.20 -4.41
N ASP A 257 -17.06 -17.23 -5.02
CA ASP A 257 -16.54 -18.39 -4.33
C ASP A 257 -15.02 -18.33 -4.14
N HIS A 258 -14.50 -19.20 -3.27
CA HIS A 258 -13.06 -19.37 -3.05
C HIS A 258 -12.37 -20.14 -4.18
N GLU A 259 -13.14 -20.69 -5.12
CA GLU A 259 -12.64 -21.40 -6.29
C GLU A 259 -13.42 -21.00 -7.53
N PHE A 260 -12.75 -20.95 -8.67
CA PHE A 260 -13.44 -20.78 -9.95
C PHE A 260 -12.72 -21.52 -11.08
N SER A 261 -13.50 -21.86 -12.09
CA SER A 261 -13.01 -22.42 -13.35
C SER A 261 -13.73 -21.75 -14.50
N PHE A 262 -12.97 -21.13 -15.39
CA PHE A 262 -13.47 -20.46 -16.57
C PHE A 262 -12.87 -21.06 -17.82
N THR A 263 -13.71 -21.70 -18.66
CA THR A 263 -13.33 -22.28 -19.95
C THR A 263 -13.80 -21.38 -21.07
N GLN A 264 -12.91 -20.98 -21.96
CA GLN A 264 -13.23 -20.25 -23.18
C GLN A 264 -13.88 -21.16 -24.22
N ALA A 265 -14.66 -20.61 -25.15
CA ALA A 265 -15.28 -21.37 -26.25
C ALA A 265 -14.23 -22.12 -27.09
N GLY A 266 -13.01 -21.60 -27.23
CA GLY A 266 -11.88 -22.24 -27.91
C GLY A 266 -11.08 -23.25 -27.07
N GLY A 267 -11.56 -23.63 -25.86
CA GLY A 267 -10.94 -24.66 -25.00
C GLY A 267 -9.82 -24.14 -24.08
N GLY A 268 -9.51 -22.83 -24.08
CA GLY A 268 -8.59 -22.22 -23.10
C GLY A 268 -9.19 -22.23 -21.70
N LEU A 269 -8.38 -22.51 -20.67
CA LEU A 269 -8.82 -22.67 -19.29
C LEU A 269 -8.08 -21.72 -18.35
N LEU A 270 -8.81 -21.04 -17.50
CA LEU A 270 -8.30 -20.30 -16.33
C LEU A 270 -8.99 -20.84 -15.07
N THR A 271 -8.20 -21.34 -14.13
CA THR A 271 -8.69 -21.73 -12.80
C THR A 271 -8.09 -20.83 -11.73
N GLY A 272 -8.83 -20.63 -10.65
CA GLY A 272 -8.40 -19.86 -9.49
C GLY A 272 -8.80 -20.57 -8.20
N HIS A 273 -7.91 -20.53 -7.21
CA HIS A 273 -8.14 -21.05 -5.86
C HIS A 273 -7.65 -20.05 -4.83
N ALA A 274 -8.51 -19.67 -3.88
CA ALA A 274 -8.16 -18.73 -2.82
C ALA A 274 -7.16 -19.38 -1.83
N ILE A 275 -6.11 -18.63 -1.51
CA ILE A 275 -5.09 -19.05 -0.55
C ILE A 275 -5.61 -18.78 0.86
N PRO A 276 -5.73 -19.78 1.75
CA PRO A 276 -6.09 -19.53 3.14
C PRO A 276 -5.04 -18.68 3.85
N THR A 277 -5.45 -17.59 4.50
CA THR A 277 -4.55 -16.63 5.14
C THR A 277 -4.94 -16.39 6.59
N ILE A 278 -3.95 -16.00 7.43
CA ILE A 278 -4.17 -15.67 8.85
C ILE A 278 -4.89 -14.35 9.06
N GLY A 279 -4.84 -13.44 8.07
CA GLY A 279 -5.46 -12.12 8.05
C GLY A 279 -5.69 -11.65 6.63
N TYR A 280 -6.06 -10.38 6.44
CA TYR A 280 -6.36 -9.79 5.14
C TYR A 280 -7.53 -10.49 4.42
N ARG A 281 -8.43 -11.09 5.23
CA ARG A 281 -9.62 -11.80 4.76
C ARG A 281 -10.66 -10.84 4.21
N GLY A 282 -11.45 -11.31 3.25
CA GLY A 282 -12.37 -10.49 2.46
C GLY A 282 -11.85 -10.22 1.06
N MET A 283 -10.59 -9.77 0.95
CA MET A 283 -9.95 -9.53 -0.35
C MET A 283 -9.48 -10.81 -1.05
N HIS A 284 -9.27 -11.87 -0.35
CA HIS A 284 -8.73 -13.15 -0.80
C HIS A 284 -7.68 -13.06 -1.91
N SER A 285 -6.55 -13.68 -1.71
CA SER A 285 -5.51 -13.83 -2.73
C SER A 285 -5.62 -15.19 -3.38
N PHE A 286 -5.49 -15.26 -4.69
CA PHE A 286 -5.69 -16.47 -5.47
C PHE A 286 -4.41 -16.98 -6.10
N ASP A 287 -4.27 -18.31 -6.15
CA ASP A 287 -3.46 -18.99 -7.14
C ASP A 287 -4.26 -19.10 -8.43
N LEU A 288 -3.63 -18.73 -9.55
CA LEU A 288 -4.23 -18.76 -10.88
C LEU A 288 -3.45 -19.68 -11.80
N HIS A 289 -4.13 -20.53 -12.56
CA HIS A 289 -3.51 -21.39 -13.56
C HIS A 289 -4.13 -21.13 -14.94
N PHE A 290 -3.26 -20.84 -15.90
CA PHE A 290 -3.60 -20.62 -17.29
C PHE A 290 -3.17 -21.83 -18.12
N LYS A 291 -4.08 -22.40 -18.89
CA LYS A 291 -3.81 -23.50 -19.84
C LYS A 291 -4.39 -23.14 -21.20
N ASN A 292 -3.50 -22.87 -22.14
CA ASN A 292 -3.83 -22.43 -23.52
C ASN A 292 -4.92 -21.33 -23.54
N PHE A 293 -4.84 -20.40 -22.59
CA PHE A 293 -5.83 -19.35 -22.44
C PHE A 293 -5.56 -18.26 -23.47
N LEU A 294 -6.50 -18.05 -24.40
CA LEU A 294 -6.35 -17.08 -25.49
C LEU A 294 -6.63 -15.65 -24.97
N VAL A 295 -5.68 -14.76 -25.20
CA VAL A 295 -5.84 -13.32 -25.01
C VAL A 295 -5.79 -12.66 -26.38
N PRO A 296 -6.86 -11.99 -26.85
CA PRO A 296 -6.89 -11.32 -28.15
C PRO A 296 -5.85 -10.20 -28.24
N ASP A 297 -5.44 -9.87 -29.46
CA ASP A 297 -4.43 -8.83 -29.73
C ASP A 297 -4.77 -7.47 -29.13
N ASN A 298 -6.03 -7.08 -29.17
CA ASN A 298 -6.51 -5.81 -28.60
C ASN A 298 -6.47 -5.79 -27.05
N ARG A 299 -6.16 -6.91 -26.40
CA ARG A 299 -5.97 -7.06 -24.96
C ARG A 299 -4.50 -7.11 -24.54
N LEU A 300 -3.56 -7.02 -25.48
CA LEU A 300 -2.16 -6.66 -25.16
C LEU A 300 -2.13 -5.16 -24.82
N LEU A 301 -1.72 -4.81 -23.61
CA LEU A 301 -1.68 -3.41 -23.15
C LEU A 301 -0.70 -2.61 -24.04
N GLY A 302 -1.23 -1.57 -24.69
CA GLY A 302 -0.47 -0.74 -25.62
C GLY A 302 -0.34 -1.34 -27.01
N GLY A 303 -0.98 -2.48 -27.30
CA GLY A 303 -0.89 -3.18 -28.58
C GLY A 303 0.56 -3.61 -28.87
N GLU A 304 0.91 -3.74 -30.13
CA GLU A 304 2.29 -4.11 -30.56
C GLU A 304 3.37 -3.16 -29.97
N GLY A 305 3.05 -1.87 -29.82
CA GLY A 305 3.95 -0.90 -29.18
C GLY A 305 4.19 -1.13 -27.69
N GLY A 306 3.37 -1.97 -27.05
CA GLY A 306 3.47 -2.34 -25.64
C GLY A 306 4.31 -3.59 -25.35
N LEU A 307 4.71 -4.33 -26.40
CA LEU A 307 5.57 -5.51 -26.26
C LEU A 307 6.88 -5.15 -25.56
N GLY A 308 7.28 -5.97 -24.58
CA GLY A 308 8.50 -5.77 -23.79
C GLY A 308 8.47 -4.58 -22.83
N LYS A 309 7.35 -3.86 -22.73
CA LYS A 309 7.21 -2.69 -21.84
C LYS A 309 6.41 -2.97 -20.55
N GLY A 310 6.00 -4.22 -20.34
CA GLY A 310 5.15 -4.61 -19.22
C GLY A 310 5.73 -4.25 -17.85
N PHE A 311 7.05 -4.40 -17.68
CA PHE A 311 7.72 -4.00 -16.44
C PHE A 311 7.58 -2.51 -16.15
N TYR A 312 7.79 -1.65 -17.15
CA TYR A 312 7.72 -0.19 -16.99
C TYR A 312 6.29 0.28 -16.64
N TYR A 313 5.30 -0.28 -17.31
CA TYR A 313 3.89 0.03 -17.04
C TYR A 313 3.45 -0.46 -15.65
N THR A 314 3.95 -1.62 -15.22
CA THR A 314 3.74 -2.12 -13.85
C THR A 314 4.35 -1.16 -12.82
N MET A 315 5.59 -0.69 -13.05
CA MET A 315 6.26 0.23 -12.13
C MET A 315 5.58 1.59 -12.03
N ALA A 316 4.93 2.07 -13.10
CA ALA A 316 4.14 3.30 -13.06
C ALA A 316 3.00 3.23 -12.02
N GLY A 317 2.37 2.07 -11.85
CA GLY A 317 1.34 1.85 -10.83
C GLY A 317 1.89 1.60 -9.42
N MET A 318 3.08 0.99 -9.31
CA MET A 318 3.61 0.53 -8.02
C MET A 318 4.00 1.67 -7.06
N THR A 319 4.33 2.86 -7.56
CA THR A 319 4.64 4.01 -6.68
C THR A 319 3.39 4.45 -5.91
N GLY A 320 2.25 4.57 -6.58
CA GLY A 320 0.96 4.83 -5.95
C GLY A 320 0.58 3.71 -4.96
N GLY A 321 0.71 2.44 -5.37
CA GLY A 321 0.45 1.28 -4.51
C GLY A 321 1.27 1.30 -3.21
N ARG A 322 2.55 1.70 -3.25
CA ARG A 322 3.39 1.86 -2.05
C ARG A 322 2.88 2.98 -1.14
N MET A 323 2.46 4.12 -1.70
CA MET A 323 1.88 5.20 -0.91
C MET A 323 0.56 4.79 -0.26
N GLN A 324 -0.30 4.08 -0.97
CA GLN A 324 -1.51 3.52 -0.37
C GLN A 324 -1.18 2.49 0.71
N THR A 325 -0.12 1.69 0.55
CA THR A 325 0.32 0.75 1.61
C THR A 325 0.76 1.50 2.86
N ALA A 326 1.48 2.62 2.72
CA ALA A 326 1.81 3.48 3.85
C ALA A 326 0.55 4.09 4.50
N ALA A 327 -0.42 4.52 3.71
CA ALA A 327 -1.70 5.05 4.21
C ALA A 327 -2.53 3.97 4.94
N ARG A 328 -2.58 2.74 4.40
CA ARG A 328 -3.20 1.58 5.07
C ARG A 328 -2.56 1.30 6.42
N ALA A 329 -1.23 1.36 6.49
CA ALA A 329 -0.50 1.22 7.75
C ALA A 329 -0.86 2.33 8.75
N CYS A 330 -1.03 3.57 8.30
CA CYS A 330 -1.49 4.67 9.16
C CYS A 330 -2.91 4.42 9.68
N GLY A 331 -3.84 3.98 8.83
CA GLY A 331 -5.22 3.69 9.24
C GLY A 331 -5.30 2.59 10.29
N VAL A 332 -4.59 1.47 10.10
CA VAL A 332 -4.58 0.38 11.09
C VAL A 332 -3.86 0.77 12.38
N MET A 333 -2.80 1.60 12.31
CA MET A 333 -2.16 2.16 13.51
C MET A 333 -3.12 3.05 14.31
N ARG A 334 -3.89 3.90 13.62
CA ARG A 334 -4.92 4.74 14.25
C ARG A 334 -5.96 3.88 14.96
N ALA A 335 -6.52 2.90 14.29
CA ALA A 335 -7.48 1.97 14.86
C ALA A 335 -6.95 1.28 16.12
N ALA A 336 -5.73 0.75 16.05
CA ALA A 336 -5.09 0.03 17.13
C ALA A 336 -4.76 0.94 18.34
N LEU A 337 -4.25 2.16 18.08
CA LEU A 337 -3.94 3.15 19.11
C LEU A 337 -5.19 3.53 19.90
N TYR A 338 -6.24 3.94 19.20
CA TYR A 338 -7.47 4.39 19.90
C TYR A 338 -8.23 3.22 20.55
N ALA A 339 -8.16 2.01 20.00
CA ALA A 339 -8.67 0.83 20.69
C ALA A 339 -7.93 0.57 22.01
N ALA A 340 -6.60 0.67 22.00
CA ALA A 340 -5.77 0.49 23.19
C ALA A 340 -6.03 1.57 24.26
N ILE A 341 -6.22 2.84 23.84
CA ILE A 341 -6.55 3.95 24.73
C ILE A 341 -7.88 3.68 25.43
N ARG A 342 -8.95 3.42 24.67
CA ARG A 342 -10.28 3.13 25.23
C ARG A 342 -10.24 1.97 26.22
N TYR A 343 -9.65 0.85 25.78
CA TYR A 343 -9.52 -0.31 26.67
C TYR A 343 -8.76 -0.01 27.95
N ALA A 344 -7.64 0.74 27.87
CA ALA A 344 -6.86 1.09 29.05
C ALA A 344 -7.57 2.07 30.00
N GLN A 345 -8.46 2.91 29.48
CA GLN A 345 -9.32 3.80 30.29
C GLN A 345 -10.40 3.01 31.04
N ASP A 346 -11.00 2.02 30.39
CA ASP A 346 -12.12 1.24 30.94
C ASP A 346 -11.64 0.10 31.86
N ARG A 347 -10.53 -0.56 31.50
CA ARG A 347 -10.00 -1.71 32.23
C ARG A 347 -9.41 -1.30 33.57
N ARG A 348 -9.92 -1.88 34.66
CA ARG A 348 -9.37 -1.69 36.01
C ARG A 348 -8.43 -2.84 36.40
N VAL A 349 -7.29 -2.48 36.99
CA VAL A 349 -6.28 -3.38 37.56
C VAL A 349 -5.78 -2.78 38.88
N PHE A 350 -5.66 -3.59 39.90
CA PHE A 350 -5.22 -3.14 41.24
C PHE A 350 -6.04 -1.93 41.77
N GLY A 351 -7.35 -1.89 41.47
CA GLY A 351 -8.25 -0.82 41.92
C GLY A 351 -8.26 0.46 41.09
N SER A 352 -7.39 0.58 40.07
CA SER A 352 -7.25 1.78 39.23
C SER A 352 -7.41 1.46 37.74
N PRO A 353 -7.76 2.44 36.88
CA PRO A 353 -7.72 2.25 35.43
C PRO A 353 -6.33 1.81 34.98
N LEU A 354 -6.26 0.91 33.97
CA LEU A 354 -4.99 0.47 33.39
C LEU A 354 -4.20 1.65 32.79
N MET A 355 -4.91 2.67 32.30
CA MET A 355 -4.32 3.92 31.78
C MET A 355 -3.52 4.69 32.85
N SER A 356 -3.81 4.54 34.15
CA SER A 356 -3.05 5.20 35.20
C SER A 356 -1.68 4.58 35.47
N MET A 357 -1.41 3.40 34.88
CA MET A 357 -0.12 2.71 35.06
C MET A 357 0.95 3.34 34.16
N PRO A 358 2.09 3.78 34.74
CA PRO A 358 3.14 4.48 33.98
C PRO A 358 3.63 3.69 32.74
N LEU A 359 3.74 2.37 32.84
CA LEU A 359 4.19 1.53 31.75
C LEU A 359 3.19 1.50 30.59
N THR A 360 1.89 1.52 30.89
CA THR A 360 0.83 1.64 29.87
C THR A 360 0.90 2.99 29.18
N GLN A 361 1.07 4.06 29.93
CA GLN A 361 1.25 5.42 29.39
C GLN A 361 2.47 5.50 28.46
N VAL A 362 3.60 4.91 28.83
CA VAL A 362 4.81 4.83 28.00
C VAL A 362 4.54 4.09 26.69
N LYS A 363 3.78 2.98 26.71
CA LYS A 363 3.37 2.26 25.50
C LYS A 363 2.51 3.12 24.60
N ILE A 364 1.48 3.77 25.13
CA ILE A 364 0.60 4.69 24.37
C ILE A 364 1.40 5.84 23.75
N ALA A 365 2.33 6.47 24.50
CA ALA A 365 3.20 7.51 23.94
C ALA A 365 4.02 7.02 22.73
N LYS A 366 4.63 5.83 22.84
CA LYS A 366 5.41 5.24 21.75
C LYS A 366 4.55 4.87 20.53
N MET A 367 3.36 4.34 20.75
CA MET A 367 2.40 4.05 19.68
C MET A 367 1.98 5.32 18.96
N ALA A 368 1.61 6.37 19.71
CA ALA A 368 1.22 7.67 19.18
C ALA A 368 2.35 8.35 18.39
N ALA A 369 3.57 8.30 18.92
CA ALA A 369 4.74 8.86 18.24
C ALA A 369 5.01 8.18 16.89
N ARG A 370 4.90 6.84 16.82
CA ARG A 370 5.06 6.07 15.57
C ARG A 370 3.96 6.43 14.57
N TYR A 371 2.70 6.42 15.01
CA TYR A 371 1.58 6.79 14.14
C TYR A 371 1.73 8.21 13.59
N ALA A 372 1.95 9.19 14.46
CA ALA A 372 2.08 10.59 14.06
C ALA A 372 3.24 10.83 13.08
N SER A 373 4.41 10.20 13.34
CA SER A 373 5.58 10.32 12.46
C SER A 373 5.32 9.67 11.10
N CYS A 374 4.74 8.47 11.08
CA CYS A 374 4.44 7.77 9.82
C CYS A 374 3.38 8.52 9.01
N ARG A 375 2.32 9.01 9.66
CA ARG A 375 1.26 9.78 9.01
C ARG A 375 1.82 11.04 8.37
N LYS A 376 2.54 11.87 9.14
CA LYS A 376 3.15 13.11 8.63
C LYS A 376 4.11 12.85 7.48
N LEU A 377 4.94 11.81 7.58
CA LEU A 377 5.85 11.40 6.50
C LEU A 377 5.09 11.00 5.24
N THR A 378 4.06 10.17 5.37
CA THR A 378 3.25 9.68 4.25
C THR A 378 2.60 10.84 3.50
N TYR A 379 1.96 11.77 4.22
CA TYR A 379 1.32 12.93 3.59
C TYR A 379 2.33 13.92 2.99
N ALA A 380 3.46 14.17 3.66
CA ALA A 380 4.51 15.04 3.13
C ALA A 380 5.13 14.49 1.83
N ILE A 381 5.32 13.17 1.74
CA ILE A 381 5.79 12.53 0.51
C ILE A 381 4.69 12.55 -0.56
N GLY A 382 3.43 12.27 -0.19
CA GLY A 382 2.29 12.32 -1.11
C GLY A 382 2.16 13.67 -1.81
N GLN A 383 2.29 14.75 -1.06
CA GLN A 383 2.24 16.12 -1.59
C GLN A 383 3.34 16.41 -2.63
N ARG A 384 4.47 15.70 -2.56
CA ARG A 384 5.65 15.94 -3.42
C ARG A 384 5.74 15.01 -4.61
N LEU A 385 5.02 13.91 -4.63
CA LEU A 385 5.17 12.91 -5.68
C LEU A 385 4.88 13.46 -7.08
N GLU A 386 3.99 14.42 -7.20
CA GLU A 386 3.68 15.06 -8.48
C GLU A 386 4.63 16.21 -8.82
N ASP A 387 5.30 16.78 -7.81
CA ASP A 387 6.31 17.85 -7.96
C ASP A 387 7.73 17.30 -8.21
N GLY A 388 7.86 16.06 -8.70
CA GLY A 388 9.16 15.42 -8.97
C GLY A 388 9.68 14.53 -7.84
N GLY A 389 8.81 14.14 -6.90
CA GLY A 389 9.11 13.15 -5.86
C GLY A 389 9.44 11.78 -6.45
N THR A 390 10.33 11.03 -5.80
CA THR A 390 10.89 9.79 -6.32
C THR A 390 10.21 8.55 -5.74
N HIS A 391 10.26 7.44 -6.50
CA HIS A 391 9.86 6.12 -6.04
C HIS A 391 10.61 5.64 -4.77
N ILE A 392 11.77 6.25 -4.47
CA ILE A 392 12.57 5.98 -3.27
C ILE A 392 11.84 6.50 -2.02
N GLN A 393 11.30 7.72 -2.10
CA GLN A 393 10.56 8.34 -1.00
C GLN A 393 9.29 7.55 -0.68
N ALA A 394 8.54 7.10 -1.70
CA ALA A 394 7.38 6.23 -1.51
C ALA A 394 7.78 4.88 -0.86
N SER A 395 8.93 4.32 -1.26
CA SER A 395 9.47 3.09 -0.66
C SER A 395 9.86 3.29 0.81
N LEU A 396 10.43 4.45 1.14
CA LEU A 396 10.79 4.80 2.52
C LEU A 396 9.55 4.98 3.41
N ALA A 397 8.53 5.69 2.92
CA ALA A 397 7.25 5.84 3.63
C ALA A 397 6.63 4.47 3.91
N LYS A 398 6.54 3.60 2.90
CA LYS A 398 6.01 2.24 3.02
C LYS A 398 6.79 1.42 4.04
N LEU A 399 8.10 1.38 3.95
CA LEU A 399 8.97 0.62 4.85
C LEU A 399 8.78 1.04 6.31
N LEU A 400 8.82 2.35 6.59
CA LEU A 400 8.70 2.87 7.95
C LEU A 400 7.29 2.64 8.51
N ALA A 401 6.25 2.95 7.73
CA ALA A 401 4.86 2.85 8.17
C ALA A 401 4.46 1.38 8.44
N CYS A 402 4.85 0.44 7.57
CA CYS A 402 4.50 -0.97 7.74
C CYS A 402 5.17 -1.59 8.98
N ARG A 403 6.47 -1.36 9.18
CA ARG A 403 7.17 -1.79 10.39
C ARG A 403 6.57 -1.17 11.66
N SER A 404 6.17 0.09 11.59
CA SER A 404 5.54 0.76 12.73
C SER A 404 4.14 0.20 13.01
N ALA A 405 3.38 -0.18 11.98
CA ALA A 405 2.06 -0.78 12.14
C ALA A 405 2.14 -2.14 12.88
N GLU A 406 3.10 -2.99 12.55
CA GLU A 406 3.32 -4.25 13.27
C GLU A 406 3.62 -4.01 14.77
N LEU A 407 4.44 -3.01 15.08
CA LEU A 407 4.76 -2.67 16.46
C LEU A 407 3.56 -2.08 17.22
N VAL A 408 2.80 -1.19 16.57
CA VAL A 408 1.64 -0.53 17.20
C VAL A 408 0.51 -1.53 17.44
N THR A 409 0.20 -2.40 16.48
CA THR A 409 -0.84 -3.41 16.63
C THR A 409 -0.46 -4.48 17.65
N ARG A 410 0.82 -4.88 17.72
CA ARG A 410 1.35 -5.77 18.76
C ARG A 410 1.16 -5.18 20.16
N GLU A 411 1.51 -3.88 20.35
CA GLU A 411 1.34 -3.25 21.65
C GLU A 411 -0.13 -3.04 22.02
N ALA A 412 -1.01 -2.76 21.04
CA ALA A 412 -2.46 -2.69 21.27
C ALA A 412 -3.00 -4.04 21.77
N LEU A 413 -2.64 -5.15 21.10
CA LEU A 413 -2.99 -6.49 21.52
C LEU A 413 -2.48 -6.79 22.93
N GLN A 414 -1.22 -6.44 23.24
CA GLN A 414 -0.62 -6.63 24.56
C GLN A 414 -1.34 -5.84 25.66
N ILE A 415 -1.79 -4.61 25.39
CA ILE A 415 -2.56 -3.79 26.35
C ILE A 415 -3.92 -4.45 26.66
N HIS A 416 -4.55 -5.09 25.69
CA HIS A 416 -5.80 -5.83 25.89
C HIS A 416 -5.61 -7.15 26.66
N GLY A 417 -4.37 -7.63 26.82
CA GLY A 417 -4.08 -8.90 27.50
C GLY A 417 -4.77 -10.08 26.82
N GLY A 418 -5.33 -10.99 27.57
CA GLY A 418 -6.05 -12.17 27.04
C GLY A 418 -7.20 -11.82 26.10
N MET A 419 -7.92 -10.72 26.36
CA MET A 419 -8.98 -10.23 25.46
C MET A 419 -8.45 -9.82 24.09
N GLY A 420 -7.21 -9.33 24.02
CA GLY A 420 -6.57 -8.99 22.74
C GLY A 420 -6.27 -10.21 21.86
N TYR A 421 -6.15 -11.38 22.45
CA TYR A 421 -5.87 -12.64 21.75
C TYR A 421 -7.14 -13.38 21.29
N ALA A 422 -8.32 -12.92 21.75
CA ALA A 422 -9.60 -13.46 21.32
C ALA A 422 -10.01 -12.91 19.93
N GLU A 423 -10.53 -13.76 19.06
CA GLU A 423 -10.98 -13.36 17.70
C GLU A 423 -12.13 -12.34 17.70
N GLU A 424 -12.88 -12.25 18.79
CA GLU A 424 -13.93 -11.24 18.98
C GLU A 424 -13.38 -9.82 19.08
N SER A 425 -12.13 -9.68 19.54
CA SER A 425 -11.48 -8.40 19.72
C SER A 425 -10.91 -7.88 18.40
N ALA A 426 -11.26 -6.64 18.03
CA ALA A 426 -10.77 -6.04 16.80
C ALA A 426 -9.24 -5.94 16.74
N VAL A 427 -8.54 -5.87 17.89
CA VAL A 427 -7.08 -5.76 17.92
C VAL A 427 -6.38 -7.05 17.49
N SER A 428 -7.02 -8.22 17.63
CA SER A 428 -6.50 -9.48 17.10
C SER A 428 -6.42 -9.43 15.56
N ARG A 429 -7.49 -8.94 14.92
CA ARG A 429 -7.54 -8.71 13.48
C ARG A 429 -6.51 -7.66 13.03
N TYR A 430 -6.41 -6.52 13.72
CA TYR A 430 -5.42 -5.49 13.38
C TYR A 430 -3.98 -6.05 13.39
N PHE A 431 -3.68 -6.92 14.34
CA PHE A 431 -2.36 -7.54 14.46
C PHE A 431 -2.03 -8.44 13.28
N VAL A 432 -2.94 -9.35 12.89
CA VAL A 432 -2.68 -10.24 11.75
C VAL A 432 -2.75 -9.50 10.41
N ASP A 433 -3.65 -8.52 10.27
CA ASP A 433 -3.75 -7.71 9.05
C ASP A 433 -2.51 -6.82 8.84
N ALA A 434 -1.95 -6.24 9.91
CA ALA A 434 -0.78 -5.39 9.80
C ALA A 434 0.46 -6.14 9.27
N ARG A 435 0.57 -7.45 9.53
CA ARG A 435 1.74 -8.24 9.13
C ARG A 435 1.93 -8.31 7.63
N VAL A 436 0.84 -8.38 6.84
CA VAL A 436 0.95 -8.48 5.38
C VAL A 436 1.54 -7.22 4.74
N LEU A 437 1.40 -6.07 5.38
CA LEU A 437 1.87 -4.79 4.85
C LEU A 437 3.39 -4.74 4.61
N SER A 438 4.18 -5.46 5.42
CA SER A 438 5.63 -5.56 5.23
C SER A 438 6.03 -6.58 4.15
N ILE A 439 5.08 -7.42 3.70
CA ILE A 439 5.33 -8.51 2.75
C ILE A 439 5.02 -8.08 1.33
N PHE A 440 3.80 -7.60 1.06
CA PHE A 440 3.34 -7.31 -0.31
C PHE A 440 3.77 -5.92 -0.81
N GLU A 441 3.57 -5.66 -2.11
CA GLU A 441 3.91 -4.40 -2.80
C GLU A 441 5.37 -3.96 -2.60
N GLY A 442 6.25 -4.95 -2.54
CA GLY A 442 7.68 -4.83 -2.25
C GLY A 442 8.00 -5.25 -0.83
N ALA A 443 8.59 -6.45 -0.69
CA ALA A 443 9.08 -6.95 0.61
C ALA A 443 10.06 -5.95 1.23
N GLU A 444 10.03 -5.84 2.56
CA GLU A 444 10.79 -4.80 3.28
C GLU A 444 12.29 -4.86 3.01
N GLU A 445 12.87 -6.06 2.89
CA GLU A 445 14.29 -6.25 2.58
C GLU A 445 14.61 -5.78 1.15
N THR A 446 13.73 -6.06 0.18
CA THR A 446 13.88 -5.60 -1.19
C THR A 446 13.83 -4.06 -1.26
N LEU A 447 12.89 -3.43 -0.57
CA LEU A 447 12.81 -1.97 -0.51
C LEU A 447 14.02 -1.37 0.19
N ALA A 448 14.42 -1.92 1.34
CA ALA A 448 15.56 -1.41 2.11
C ALA A 448 16.88 -1.52 1.33
N LEU A 449 17.17 -2.68 0.74
CA LEU A 449 18.47 -2.97 0.17
C LEU A 449 18.56 -2.63 -1.33
N LYS A 450 17.58 -3.10 -2.13
CA LYS A 450 17.65 -2.95 -3.61
C LYS A 450 17.10 -1.61 -4.10
N VAL A 451 16.25 -0.94 -3.34
CA VAL A 451 15.69 0.35 -3.74
C VAL A 451 16.36 1.49 -2.98
N ILE A 452 16.22 1.53 -1.66
CA ILE A 452 16.67 2.68 -0.86
C ILE A 452 18.19 2.71 -0.74
N ALA A 453 18.81 1.66 -0.18
CA ALA A 453 20.25 1.65 0.06
C ALA A 453 21.06 1.76 -1.24
N LYS A 454 20.66 1.04 -2.29
CA LYS A 454 21.30 1.11 -3.61
C LYS A 454 21.29 2.54 -4.16
N SER A 455 20.15 3.20 -4.13
CA SER A 455 20.01 4.56 -4.65
C SER A 455 20.81 5.59 -3.84
N LEU A 456 20.82 5.46 -2.51
CA LEU A 456 21.65 6.32 -1.66
C LEU A 456 23.14 6.14 -1.95
N PHE A 457 23.56 4.90 -2.17
CA PHE A 457 24.95 4.57 -2.52
C PHE A 457 25.34 5.14 -3.88
N GLU A 458 24.49 4.97 -4.90
CA GLU A 458 24.72 5.52 -6.24
C GLU A 458 24.82 7.05 -6.22
N THR A 459 23.96 7.71 -5.45
CA THR A 459 24.00 9.18 -5.26
C THR A 459 25.30 9.62 -4.57
N ALA A 460 25.75 8.89 -3.55
CA ALA A 460 26.98 9.21 -2.84
C ALA A 460 28.22 9.06 -3.73
N LEU A 461 28.27 8.07 -4.61
CA LEU A 461 29.36 7.87 -5.57
C LEU A 461 29.46 9.00 -6.59
N VAL A 462 28.32 9.49 -7.08
CA VAL A 462 28.29 10.61 -8.04
C VAL A 462 28.67 11.93 -7.36
N SER A 463 28.37 12.08 -6.08
CA SER A 463 28.65 13.32 -5.31
C SER A 463 30.08 13.45 -4.81
N THR A 464 30.90 12.38 -4.92
CA THR A 464 32.31 12.43 -4.52
C THR A 464 33.11 13.00 -5.70
N PRO A 465 33.71 14.22 -5.59
CA PRO A 465 34.59 14.73 -6.64
C PRO A 465 35.73 13.72 -6.86
N ALA A 466 36.02 13.40 -8.11
CA ALA A 466 37.23 12.64 -8.42
C ALA A 466 38.41 13.40 -7.78
N THR A 467 39.01 12.84 -6.75
CA THR A 467 40.27 13.33 -6.22
C THR A 467 41.26 13.32 -7.37
N SER A 468 41.60 14.52 -7.86
CA SER A 468 42.70 14.70 -8.81
C SER A 468 43.90 13.98 -8.25
N GLY A 469 44.34 12.93 -8.95
CA GLY A 469 45.53 12.18 -8.58
C GLY A 469 46.74 13.09 -8.62
N GLU A 470 47.20 13.53 -7.46
CA GLU A 470 48.57 13.97 -7.27
C GLU A 470 49.46 12.72 -7.32
N SER A 471 50.12 12.53 -8.47
CA SER A 471 51.20 11.61 -8.58
C SER A 471 52.35 12.07 -7.67
N ALA A 472 52.44 11.47 -6.48
CA ALA A 472 53.66 11.58 -5.70
C ALA A 472 54.76 10.85 -6.46
N ARG A 473 55.63 11.62 -7.13
CA ARG A 473 56.96 11.15 -7.53
C ARG A 473 57.78 11.04 -6.23
N VAL A 474 58.12 9.82 -5.91
CA VAL A 474 59.16 9.53 -4.90
C VAL A 474 60.49 9.66 -5.66
N GLU A 475 61.35 10.59 -5.26
CA GLU A 475 62.77 10.59 -5.48
C GLU A 475 63.44 9.68 -4.45
#